data_81d82c76c0b8661af1eca036a9256119
#
_entry.id   81d82c76c0b8661af1eca036a9256119
#
_cell.length_a   1.000
_cell.length_b   1.000
_cell.length_c   1.000
_cell.angle_alpha   90.00
_cell.angle_beta   90.00
_cell.angle_gamma   90.00
#
_symmetry.space_group_name_H-M   'P 1'
#
loop_
_entity.id
_entity.type
_entity.pdbx_description
1 polymer ?
#
loop_
_entity_poly.entity_id
_entity_poly.type
_entity_poly.pdbx_seq_one_letter_code
_entity_poly.pdbx_strand_id
1 'polypeptide(L)'
;MKRIPSRTDWKPHSHNDSRRSARIHFGPIDLRVGRQVILILGSIFVGMFCGYVLTPETFSDSQQHTVFLLVFALLLWLTEAVPPFAVGLLIICFQLFAYGTPLMNSAPEDTQRYMNSFSSSVIFLMLGGFFLADAMRKTGLDREVFRLAVSLFGRQPGRVLLGLMLTTAILSMIMSNTATTAMMIAAVTPFLLTYGPGSDFAKAVLVGIPAAASVGGMGTIIGSPPNAVAVGALEQAGVEVTFLKWMLLGAPLALVLCLGFWFLLGLRYRWGKDPIEIELEPSEDIVGRSGRDRRIVIWTTAVTMVLWLTSSMHSVPVATVSAVPVAMLTVTGVLGARDMRLLPWDTIMLVAGGLALGLAIVDQGVAEYYLGQLNLGDARMAGLMLLFGYITVVLSNIMSNTATASILIPIAAVLLVGRSEFVTIAIALSASSALMLPVSTPPNAIAYSSGLIEAREFRYGGLLIGGITPILTVAWVWVLWTILR
;
A
#
# COMPACT_ATOMS: atom_id res chain seq x y z
N MET A 1 34.00 -36.17 -31.11
CA MET A 1 35.28 -35.51 -30.72
C MET A 1 35.35 -34.14 -31.39
N LYS A 2 34.96 -33.04 -30.74
CA LYS A 2 35.22 -31.67 -31.17
C LYS A 2 36.13 -31.04 -30.13
N ARG A 3 37.28 -30.53 -30.58
CA ARG A 3 38.38 -29.97 -29.78
C ARG A 3 37.94 -28.69 -29.07
N ILE A 4 38.26 -28.57 -27.79
CA ILE A 4 38.20 -27.37 -26.98
C ILE A 4 39.37 -26.45 -27.36
N PRO A 5 39.19 -25.15 -27.67
CA PRO A 5 40.28 -24.22 -27.94
C PRO A 5 41.05 -23.87 -26.67
N SER A 6 42.36 -23.76 -26.80
CA SER A 6 43.32 -23.46 -25.73
C SER A 6 43.37 -21.98 -25.36
N ARG A 7 43.83 -21.72 -24.16
CA ARG A 7 43.83 -20.46 -23.38
C ARG A 7 44.85 -19.37 -23.83
N THR A 8 45.30 -19.35 -25.11
CA THR A 8 46.45 -18.52 -25.56
C THR A 8 46.17 -17.44 -26.60
N ASP A 9 44.90 -17.13 -26.92
CA ASP A 9 44.59 -16.13 -27.95
C ASP A 9 44.00 -14.83 -27.45
N TRP A 10 44.46 -14.32 -26.29
CA TRP A 10 44.10 -12.99 -25.83
C TRP A 10 45.15 -11.98 -26.32
N LYS A 11 44.82 -11.20 -27.39
CA LYS A 11 45.56 -10.03 -27.80
C LYS A 11 44.98 -8.76 -27.17
N PRO A 12 45.78 -7.93 -26.48
CA PRO A 12 45.31 -6.65 -25.97
C PRO A 12 45.11 -5.65 -27.11
N HIS A 13 43.92 -5.06 -27.21
CA HIS A 13 43.65 -3.96 -28.12
C HIS A 13 44.42 -2.71 -27.65
N SER A 14 45.28 -2.19 -28.53
CA SER A 14 46.04 -0.96 -28.41
C SER A 14 45.11 0.24 -28.22
N HIS A 15 45.35 1.00 -27.15
CA HIS A 15 44.85 2.37 -27.00
C HIS A 15 45.31 3.20 -28.23
N ASN A 16 44.35 3.66 -29.01
CA ASN A 16 44.57 4.76 -29.91
C ASN A 16 43.75 5.96 -29.43
N ASP A 17 44.48 6.87 -28.80
CA ASP A 17 44.03 8.17 -28.35
C ASP A 17 43.60 8.99 -29.57
N SER A 18 42.34 9.21 -29.76
CA SER A 18 41.83 10.28 -30.60
C SER A 18 40.88 11.15 -29.81
N ARG A 19 41.36 12.32 -29.45
CA ARG A 19 40.61 13.45 -28.89
C ARG A 19 39.32 13.65 -29.69
N ARG A 20 38.21 13.07 -29.20
CA ARG A 20 36.86 13.44 -29.63
C ARG A 20 36.40 14.56 -28.73
N SER A 21 36.43 15.77 -29.29
CA SER A 21 35.67 16.90 -28.76
C SER A 21 34.28 16.44 -28.34
N ALA A 22 33.93 16.62 -27.08
CA ALA A 22 32.59 16.40 -26.57
C ALA A 22 31.63 17.37 -27.29
N ARG A 23 31.09 16.97 -28.42
CA ARG A 23 29.87 17.57 -28.95
C ARG A 23 28.75 17.08 -28.05
N ILE A 24 28.26 18.01 -27.21
CA ILE A 24 26.99 17.84 -26.53
C ILE A 24 25.93 17.78 -27.63
N HIS A 25 25.56 16.58 -28.08
CA HIS A 25 24.38 16.40 -28.87
C HIS A 25 23.19 16.60 -27.91
N PHE A 26 22.53 17.72 -28.03
CA PHE A 26 21.13 17.81 -27.64
C PHE A 26 20.38 16.88 -28.61
N GLY A 27 20.29 15.61 -28.27
CA GLY A 27 19.44 14.66 -28.94
C GLY A 27 17.99 15.12 -28.88
N PRO A 28 17.08 14.61 -29.75
CA PRO A 28 15.66 14.93 -29.65
C PRO A 28 15.23 14.61 -28.22
N ILE A 29 14.59 15.59 -27.57
CA ILE A 29 14.03 15.43 -26.21
C ILE A 29 13.23 14.14 -26.24
N ASP A 30 13.58 13.18 -25.38
CA ASP A 30 12.86 11.92 -25.29
C ASP A 30 11.38 12.27 -25.10
N LEU A 31 10.49 11.78 -25.99
CA LEU A 31 9.07 12.11 -25.97
C LEU A 31 8.43 11.85 -24.60
N ARG A 32 8.99 10.93 -23.81
CA ARG A 32 8.59 10.67 -22.42
C ARG A 32 8.92 11.85 -21.50
N VAL A 33 10.13 12.40 -21.60
CA VAL A 33 10.57 13.55 -20.80
C VAL A 33 9.74 14.78 -21.16
N GLY A 34 9.47 15.01 -22.45
CA GLY A 34 8.62 16.11 -22.92
C GLY A 34 7.20 16.02 -22.34
N ARG A 35 6.58 14.85 -22.35
CA ARG A 35 5.26 14.62 -21.75
C ARG A 35 5.24 14.87 -20.25
N GLN A 36 6.22 14.38 -19.52
CA GLN A 36 6.31 14.59 -18.06
C GLN A 36 6.43 16.07 -17.72
N VAL A 37 7.28 16.82 -18.44
CA VAL A 37 7.45 18.26 -18.24
C VAL A 37 6.12 19.00 -18.50
N ILE A 38 5.39 18.66 -19.57
CA ILE A 38 4.09 19.26 -19.87
C ILE A 38 3.09 18.99 -18.75
N LEU A 39 3.03 17.76 -18.21
CA LEU A 39 2.15 17.40 -17.13
C LEU A 39 2.50 18.13 -15.82
N ILE A 40 3.78 18.28 -15.49
CA ILE A 40 4.24 19.02 -14.31
C ILE A 40 3.88 20.51 -14.44
N LEU A 41 4.20 21.14 -15.59
CA LEU A 41 3.88 22.56 -15.84
C LEU A 41 2.37 22.79 -15.86
N GLY A 42 1.60 21.88 -16.45
CA GLY A 42 0.14 21.91 -16.41
C GLY A 42 -0.41 21.82 -14.98
N SER A 43 0.16 20.93 -14.16
CA SER A 43 -0.20 20.78 -12.74
C SER A 43 0.11 22.05 -11.94
N ILE A 44 1.27 22.68 -12.19
CA ILE A 44 1.61 23.98 -11.59
C ILE A 44 0.61 25.04 -12.00
N PHE A 45 0.33 25.17 -13.31
CA PHE A 45 -0.59 26.18 -13.82
C PHE A 45 -2.00 26.04 -13.23
N VAL A 46 -2.56 24.83 -13.25
CA VAL A 46 -3.89 24.57 -12.68
C VAL A 46 -3.89 24.77 -11.16
N GLY A 47 -2.84 24.34 -10.47
CA GLY A 47 -2.67 24.58 -9.04
C GLY A 47 -2.63 26.08 -8.71
N MET A 48 -1.83 26.86 -9.45
CA MET A 48 -1.76 28.32 -9.29
C MET A 48 -3.11 28.98 -9.56
N PHE A 49 -3.78 28.56 -10.62
CA PHE A 49 -5.10 29.11 -10.95
C PHE A 49 -6.11 28.83 -9.83
N CYS A 50 -6.17 27.59 -9.32
CA CYS A 50 -7.07 27.25 -8.23
C CYS A 50 -6.67 27.95 -6.92
N GLY A 51 -5.37 27.99 -6.59
CA GLY A 51 -4.89 28.51 -5.32
C GLY A 51 -4.90 30.02 -5.19
N TYR A 52 -4.71 30.76 -6.29
CA TYR A 52 -4.55 32.22 -6.24
C TYR A 52 -5.60 33.00 -7.02
N VAL A 53 -6.35 32.36 -7.94
CA VAL A 53 -7.39 33.02 -8.72
C VAL A 53 -8.80 32.64 -8.27
N LEU A 54 -9.02 31.36 -7.93
CA LEU A 54 -10.35 30.87 -7.53
C LEU A 54 -10.60 30.95 -6.01
N THR A 55 -9.57 31.16 -5.19
CA THR A 55 -9.74 31.37 -3.74
C THR A 55 -10.30 32.75 -3.45
N PRO A 56 -11.07 32.92 -2.35
CA PRO A 56 -11.57 34.22 -1.93
C PRO A 56 -10.43 35.19 -1.61
N GLU A 57 -10.66 36.48 -1.83
CA GLU A 57 -9.71 37.56 -1.44
C GLU A 57 -9.43 37.60 0.07
N THR A 58 -10.32 37.00 0.88
CA THR A 58 -10.19 36.92 2.34
C THR A 58 -9.21 35.84 2.80
N PHE A 59 -8.72 34.98 1.88
CA PHE A 59 -7.76 33.95 2.23
C PHE A 59 -6.38 34.54 2.52
N SER A 60 -5.73 34.04 3.59
CA SER A 60 -4.34 34.32 3.86
C SER A 60 -3.42 33.65 2.83
N ASP A 61 -2.16 34.10 2.75
CA ASP A 61 -1.15 33.49 1.87
C ASP A 61 -1.03 31.97 2.15
N SER A 62 -1.02 31.56 3.42
CA SER A 62 -0.97 30.13 3.80
C SER A 62 -2.18 29.35 3.31
N GLN A 63 -3.38 29.92 3.34
CA GLN A 63 -4.58 29.28 2.83
C GLN A 63 -4.52 29.11 1.31
N GLN A 64 -4.08 30.14 0.59
CA GLN A 64 -3.91 30.09 -0.86
C GLN A 64 -2.85 29.07 -1.26
N HIS A 65 -1.72 29.02 -0.55
CA HIS A 65 -0.67 28.02 -0.74
C HIS A 65 -1.16 26.59 -0.45
N THR A 66 -2.04 26.42 0.53
CA THR A 66 -2.63 25.11 0.85
C THR A 66 -3.52 24.62 -0.28
N VAL A 67 -4.38 25.48 -0.86
CA VAL A 67 -5.23 25.13 -2.00
C VAL A 67 -4.38 24.83 -3.24
N PHE A 68 -3.37 25.67 -3.51
CA PHE A 68 -2.39 25.40 -4.57
C PHE A 68 -1.76 24.02 -4.40
N LEU A 69 -1.22 23.74 -3.22
CA LEU A 69 -0.49 22.50 -2.92
C LEU A 69 -1.40 21.27 -3.03
N LEU A 70 -2.64 21.37 -2.56
CA LEU A 70 -3.63 20.29 -2.67
C LEU A 70 -3.90 19.95 -4.14
N VAL A 71 -4.21 20.94 -4.96
CA VAL A 71 -4.52 20.72 -6.39
C VAL A 71 -3.29 20.24 -7.15
N PHE A 72 -2.14 20.83 -6.89
CA PHE A 72 -0.88 20.45 -7.51
C PHE A 72 -0.47 19.01 -7.18
N ALA A 73 -0.48 18.63 -5.90
CA ALA A 73 -0.17 17.27 -5.47
C ALA A 73 -1.16 16.24 -6.06
N LEU A 74 -2.46 16.56 -6.05
CA LEU A 74 -3.50 15.72 -6.63
C LEU A 74 -3.26 15.46 -8.12
N LEU A 75 -2.93 16.49 -8.89
CA LEU A 75 -2.67 16.35 -10.32
C LEU A 75 -1.37 15.57 -10.59
N LEU A 76 -0.32 15.76 -9.79
CA LEU A 76 0.91 14.98 -9.92
C LEU A 76 0.69 13.50 -9.58
N TRP A 77 -0.08 13.17 -8.55
CA TRP A 77 -0.43 11.78 -8.21
C TRP A 77 -1.34 11.16 -9.28
N LEU A 78 -2.34 11.90 -9.77
CA LEU A 78 -3.28 11.41 -10.78
C LEU A 78 -2.60 11.13 -12.13
N THR A 79 -1.68 12.01 -12.53
CA THR A 79 -0.97 11.91 -13.82
C THR A 79 0.25 10.98 -13.76
N GLU A 80 0.68 10.61 -12.54
CA GLU A 80 1.93 9.88 -12.30
C GLU A 80 3.13 10.52 -13.03
N ALA A 81 3.11 11.86 -13.17
CA ALA A 81 4.18 12.61 -13.84
C ALA A 81 5.53 12.47 -13.11
N VAL A 82 5.48 12.27 -11.80
CA VAL A 82 6.62 11.95 -10.93
C VAL A 82 6.25 10.79 -10.02
N PRO A 83 7.24 10.03 -9.50
CA PRO A 83 6.96 8.94 -8.55
C PRO A 83 6.16 9.44 -7.34
N PRO A 84 5.16 8.69 -6.85
CA PRO A 84 4.27 9.14 -5.77
C PRO A 84 4.98 9.60 -4.49
N PHE A 85 6.08 8.95 -4.10
CA PHE A 85 6.87 9.34 -2.92
C PHE A 85 7.54 10.72 -3.09
N ALA A 86 7.93 11.06 -4.33
CA ALA A 86 8.55 12.36 -4.62
C ALA A 86 7.55 13.50 -4.44
N VAL A 87 6.27 13.27 -4.75
CA VAL A 87 5.19 14.23 -4.45
C VAL A 87 5.06 14.41 -2.94
N GLY A 88 5.12 13.32 -2.15
CA GLY A 88 5.10 13.39 -0.68
C GLY A 88 6.22 14.27 -0.11
N LEU A 89 7.44 14.08 -0.58
CA LEU A 89 8.58 14.93 -0.21
C LEU A 89 8.39 16.38 -0.64
N LEU A 90 7.90 16.59 -1.87
CA LEU A 90 7.67 17.91 -2.43
C LEU A 90 6.61 18.68 -1.62
N ILE A 91 5.56 18.01 -1.12
CA ILE A 91 4.55 18.60 -0.23
C ILE A 91 5.24 19.21 1.00
N ILE A 92 6.01 18.40 1.73
CA ILE A 92 6.68 18.86 2.95
C ILE A 92 7.68 19.97 2.65
N CYS A 93 8.51 19.82 1.63
CA CYS A 93 9.46 20.85 1.23
C CYS A 93 8.75 22.17 0.86
N PHE A 94 7.65 22.09 0.12
CA PHE A 94 6.88 23.29 -0.23
C PHE A 94 6.28 23.96 1.01
N GLN A 95 5.72 23.21 1.95
CA GLN A 95 5.17 23.75 3.20
C GLN A 95 6.23 24.46 4.03
N LEU A 96 7.43 23.85 4.17
CA LEU A 96 8.53 24.47 4.90
C LEU A 96 8.94 25.80 4.28
N PHE A 97 8.99 25.86 2.96
CA PHE A 97 9.41 27.07 2.24
C PHE A 97 8.29 28.10 2.17
N ALA A 98 7.09 27.70 1.73
CA ALA A 98 6.00 28.63 1.46
C ALA A 98 5.38 29.22 2.74
N TYR A 99 5.25 28.42 3.82
CA TYR A 99 4.67 28.92 5.06
C TYR A 99 5.71 29.55 5.98
N GLY A 100 6.96 29.06 5.97
CA GLY A 100 8.00 29.46 6.91
C GLY A 100 8.84 30.66 6.47
N THR A 101 8.75 31.14 5.23
CA THR A 101 9.61 32.22 4.75
C THR A 101 8.87 33.50 4.45
N PRO A 102 9.43 34.68 4.84
CA PRO A 102 8.84 35.99 4.51
C PRO A 102 8.78 36.28 3.01
N LEU A 103 9.47 35.47 2.20
CA LEU A 103 9.47 35.62 0.74
C LEU A 103 8.12 35.25 0.12
N MET A 104 7.43 34.28 0.70
CA MET A 104 6.18 33.72 0.15
C MET A 104 4.97 33.88 1.08
N ASN A 105 5.19 34.23 2.33
CA ASN A 105 4.15 34.39 3.33
C ASN A 105 4.31 35.71 4.08
N SER A 106 3.32 36.57 4.03
CA SER A 106 3.31 37.85 4.75
C SER A 106 3.35 37.69 6.27
N ALA A 107 2.90 36.53 6.80
CA ALA A 107 2.93 36.17 8.21
C ALA A 107 3.56 34.75 8.36
N PRO A 108 4.90 34.64 8.34
CA PRO A 108 5.58 33.35 8.43
C PRO A 108 5.21 32.58 9.69
N GLU A 109 5.03 31.28 9.54
CA GLU A 109 4.59 30.35 10.60
C GLU A 109 5.71 29.41 11.04
N ASP A 110 5.55 28.80 12.22
CA ASP A 110 6.38 27.67 12.62
C ASP A 110 5.99 26.44 11.81
N THR A 111 6.90 26.01 10.96
CA THR A 111 6.70 24.88 10.05
C THR A 111 7.17 23.54 10.62
N GLN A 112 7.72 23.52 11.83
CA GLN A 112 8.22 22.29 12.48
C GLN A 112 7.14 21.21 12.55
N ARG A 113 5.90 21.59 12.73
CA ARG A 113 4.74 20.67 12.78
C ARG A 113 4.57 19.83 11.50
N TYR A 114 4.87 20.38 10.33
CA TYR A 114 4.81 19.64 9.06
C TYR A 114 5.96 18.65 8.91
N MET A 115 7.16 19.01 9.39
CA MET A 115 8.28 18.06 9.49
C MET A 115 7.99 16.92 10.45
N ASN A 116 7.27 17.17 11.52
CA ASN A 116 6.89 16.18 12.51
C ASN A 116 6.00 15.06 11.93
N SER A 117 5.44 15.24 10.73
CA SER A 117 4.75 14.17 10.01
C SER A 117 5.63 12.95 9.77
N PHE A 118 6.96 13.11 9.65
CA PHE A 118 7.92 12.00 9.59
C PHE A 118 8.08 11.23 10.90
N SER A 119 7.75 11.85 12.03
CA SER A 119 7.80 11.24 13.36
C SER A 119 6.42 10.86 13.89
N SER A 120 5.41 10.77 13.03
CA SER A 120 4.07 10.34 13.43
C SER A 120 4.09 8.91 13.96
N SER A 121 3.19 8.60 14.89
CA SER A 121 3.01 7.27 15.49
C SER A 121 2.82 6.19 14.43
N VAL A 122 2.09 6.51 13.37
CA VAL A 122 1.80 5.60 12.25
C VAL A 122 3.05 5.24 11.46
N ILE A 123 3.98 6.18 11.25
CA ILE A 123 5.25 5.90 10.57
C ILE A 123 6.11 4.93 11.37
N PHE A 124 6.21 5.13 12.68
CA PHE A 124 6.91 4.18 13.55
C PHE A 124 6.25 2.82 13.59
N LEU A 125 4.90 2.76 13.59
CA LEU A 125 4.16 1.53 13.51
C LEU A 125 4.45 0.77 12.21
N MET A 126 4.42 1.46 11.07
CA MET A 126 4.77 0.88 9.77
C MET A 126 6.21 0.37 9.74
N LEU A 127 7.15 1.15 10.29
CA LEU A 127 8.56 0.76 10.35
C LEU A 127 8.72 -0.56 11.13
N GLY A 128 8.11 -0.69 12.32
CA GLY A 128 8.10 -1.93 13.09
C GLY A 128 7.52 -3.11 12.31
N GLY A 129 6.42 -2.90 11.58
CA GLY A 129 5.82 -3.89 10.70
C GLY A 129 6.76 -4.32 9.56
N PHE A 130 7.45 -3.38 8.92
CA PHE A 130 8.42 -3.67 7.86
C PHE A 130 9.61 -4.47 8.37
N PHE A 131 10.10 -4.16 9.57
CA PHE A 131 11.15 -4.94 10.22
C PHE A 131 10.71 -6.39 10.47
N LEU A 132 9.50 -6.60 10.99
CA LEU A 132 8.95 -7.95 11.19
C LEU A 132 8.81 -8.71 9.87
N ALA A 133 8.22 -8.09 8.85
CA ALA A 133 8.02 -8.68 7.54
C ALA A 133 9.35 -9.09 6.89
N ASP A 134 10.36 -8.22 6.94
CA ASP A 134 11.67 -8.50 6.34
C ASP A 134 12.42 -9.61 7.11
N ALA A 135 12.33 -9.62 8.44
CA ALA A 135 12.91 -10.67 9.28
C ALA A 135 12.24 -12.03 9.03
N MET A 136 10.90 -12.09 8.89
CA MET A 136 10.18 -13.30 8.54
C MET A 136 10.62 -13.84 7.17
N ARG A 137 10.73 -12.97 6.17
CA ARG A 137 11.23 -13.33 4.84
C ARG A 137 12.66 -13.82 4.88
N LYS A 138 13.55 -13.11 5.59
CA LYS A 138 14.97 -13.45 5.70
C LYS A 138 15.21 -14.79 6.38
N THR A 139 14.39 -15.15 7.36
CA THR A 139 14.49 -16.42 8.09
C THR A 139 13.67 -17.54 7.46
N GLY A 140 12.87 -17.27 6.43
CA GLY A 140 12.05 -18.26 5.73
C GLY A 140 10.82 -18.72 6.51
N LEU A 141 10.45 -18.00 7.57
CA LEU A 141 9.24 -18.29 8.36
C LEU A 141 7.96 -18.14 7.53
N ASP A 142 7.92 -17.20 6.61
CA ASP A 142 6.84 -17.01 5.66
C ASP A 142 6.58 -18.30 4.84
N ARG A 143 7.63 -18.96 4.35
CA ARG A 143 7.53 -20.22 3.60
C ARG A 143 7.07 -21.39 4.48
N GLU A 144 7.41 -21.40 5.75
CA GLU A 144 6.95 -22.44 6.67
C GLU A 144 5.48 -22.31 7.01
N VAL A 145 5.00 -21.08 7.23
CA VAL A 145 3.57 -20.81 7.41
C VAL A 145 2.80 -21.27 6.16
N PHE A 146 3.35 -21.00 4.96
CA PHE A 146 2.77 -21.50 3.71
C PHE A 146 2.70 -23.03 3.67
N ARG A 147 3.78 -23.75 3.99
CA ARG A 147 3.80 -25.23 3.99
C ARG A 147 2.81 -25.81 4.99
N LEU A 148 2.77 -25.27 6.20
CA LEU A 148 1.83 -25.69 7.23
C LEU A 148 0.39 -25.54 6.74
N ALA A 149 0.08 -24.38 6.15
CA ALA A 149 -1.26 -24.11 5.64
C ALA A 149 -1.66 -25.09 4.51
N VAL A 150 -0.79 -25.30 3.51
CA VAL A 150 -1.07 -26.27 2.43
C VAL A 150 -1.33 -27.67 2.98
N SER A 151 -0.57 -28.10 4.02
CA SER A 151 -0.76 -29.41 4.63
C SER A 151 -2.11 -29.57 5.34
N LEU A 152 -2.68 -28.46 5.87
CA LEU A 152 -3.94 -28.48 6.62
C LEU A 152 -5.19 -28.57 5.73
N PHE A 153 -5.12 -28.02 4.51
CA PHE A 153 -6.31 -27.93 3.63
C PHE A 153 -6.55 -29.16 2.76
N GLY A 154 -5.66 -30.15 2.79
CA GLY A 154 -5.79 -31.39 2.06
C GLY A 154 -5.51 -31.26 0.56
N ARG A 155 -6.00 -32.24 -0.24
CA ARG A 155 -5.63 -32.39 -1.67
C ARG A 155 -6.72 -32.00 -2.65
N GLN A 156 -7.91 -31.63 -2.21
CA GLN A 156 -9.00 -31.24 -3.13
C GLN A 156 -8.76 -29.83 -3.71
N PRO A 157 -8.89 -29.59 -5.03
CA PRO A 157 -8.59 -28.32 -5.67
C PRO A 157 -9.24 -27.11 -5.01
N GLY A 158 -10.52 -27.16 -4.71
CA GLY A 158 -11.24 -26.08 -4.05
C GLY A 158 -10.74 -25.79 -2.62
N ARG A 159 -10.35 -26.83 -1.85
CA ARG A 159 -9.77 -26.66 -0.50
C ARG A 159 -8.34 -26.12 -0.58
N VAL A 160 -7.55 -26.60 -1.55
CA VAL A 160 -6.20 -26.08 -1.80
C VAL A 160 -6.25 -24.61 -2.14
N LEU A 161 -7.14 -24.20 -3.06
CA LEU A 161 -7.33 -22.78 -3.38
C LEU A 161 -7.72 -21.96 -2.15
N LEU A 162 -8.67 -22.45 -1.34
CA LEU A 162 -9.08 -21.80 -0.10
C LEU A 162 -7.89 -21.64 0.85
N GLY A 163 -7.12 -22.71 1.04
CA GLY A 163 -5.92 -22.69 1.87
C GLY A 163 -4.89 -21.69 1.40
N LEU A 164 -4.61 -21.65 0.10
CA LEU A 164 -3.70 -20.67 -0.50
C LEU A 164 -4.20 -19.23 -0.27
N MET A 165 -5.48 -18.97 -0.51
CA MET A 165 -6.06 -17.64 -0.33
C MET A 165 -6.06 -17.20 1.14
N LEU A 166 -6.50 -18.05 2.08
CA LEU A 166 -6.52 -17.70 3.50
C LEU A 166 -5.11 -17.48 4.05
N THR A 167 -4.16 -18.34 3.67
CA THR A 167 -2.75 -18.16 4.05
C THR A 167 -2.19 -16.85 3.52
N THR A 168 -2.46 -16.56 2.24
CA THR A 168 -2.06 -15.30 1.62
C THR A 168 -2.65 -14.11 2.36
N ALA A 169 -3.95 -14.15 2.70
CA ALA A 169 -4.61 -13.08 3.44
C ALA A 169 -4.00 -12.88 4.83
N ILE A 170 -3.75 -13.96 5.58
CA ILE A 170 -3.14 -13.89 6.93
C ILE A 170 -1.71 -13.34 6.84
N LEU A 171 -0.88 -13.82 5.93
CA LEU A 171 0.49 -13.33 5.76
C LEU A 171 0.49 -11.86 5.34
N SER A 172 -0.46 -11.45 4.51
CA SER A 172 -0.59 -10.06 4.05
C SER A 172 -1.07 -9.09 5.13
N MET A 173 -1.57 -9.58 6.26
CA MET A 173 -1.84 -8.75 7.45
C MET A 173 -0.54 -8.25 8.14
N ILE A 174 0.58 -8.94 7.92
CA ILE A 174 1.87 -8.64 8.58
C ILE A 174 2.92 -8.21 7.56
N MET A 175 2.85 -8.76 6.35
CA MET A 175 3.78 -8.50 5.26
C MET A 175 3.13 -7.61 4.19
N SER A 176 3.93 -6.99 3.32
CA SER A 176 3.35 -6.25 2.18
C SER A 176 2.63 -7.20 1.22
N ASN A 177 1.51 -6.73 0.66
CA ASN A 177 0.72 -7.48 -0.34
C ASN A 177 1.59 -7.98 -1.49
N THR A 178 2.54 -7.15 -1.95
CA THR A 178 3.48 -7.46 -3.03
C THR A 178 4.41 -8.61 -2.67
N ALA A 179 5.04 -8.55 -1.49
CA ALA A 179 5.98 -9.58 -1.05
C ALA A 179 5.26 -10.92 -0.81
N THR A 180 4.09 -10.87 -0.18
CA THR A 180 3.26 -12.05 0.06
C THR A 180 2.85 -12.70 -1.27
N THR A 181 2.36 -11.92 -2.22
CA THR A 181 1.97 -12.43 -3.54
C THR A 181 3.15 -13.02 -4.29
N ALA A 182 4.31 -12.34 -4.30
CA ALA A 182 5.51 -12.83 -4.99
C ALA A 182 5.95 -14.18 -4.45
N MET A 183 5.98 -14.34 -3.13
CA MET A 183 6.33 -15.59 -2.46
C MET A 183 5.33 -16.70 -2.81
N MET A 184 4.03 -16.42 -2.67
CA MET A 184 2.97 -17.39 -2.93
C MET A 184 2.96 -17.86 -4.39
N ILE A 185 3.05 -16.92 -5.35
CA ILE A 185 3.11 -17.23 -6.78
C ILE A 185 4.36 -18.04 -7.10
N ALA A 186 5.53 -17.65 -6.59
CA ALA A 186 6.77 -18.41 -6.80
C ALA A 186 6.66 -19.85 -6.26
N ALA A 187 6.02 -20.03 -5.10
CA ALA A 187 5.85 -21.34 -4.49
C ALA A 187 4.88 -22.26 -5.27
N VAL A 188 3.84 -21.70 -5.92
CA VAL A 188 2.84 -22.50 -6.63
C VAL A 188 3.12 -22.62 -8.13
N THR A 189 3.97 -21.77 -8.72
CA THR A 189 4.23 -21.75 -10.17
C THR A 189 4.74 -23.10 -10.71
N PRO A 190 5.71 -23.80 -10.09
CA PRO A 190 6.17 -25.10 -10.59
C PRO A 190 5.01 -26.10 -10.71
N PHE A 191 4.14 -26.12 -9.72
CA PHE A 191 2.94 -26.92 -9.69
C PHE A 191 1.92 -26.49 -10.76
N LEU A 192 1.65 -25.18 -10.91
CA LEU A 192 0.69 -24.69 -11.93
C LEU A 192 1.12 -25.01 -13.37
N LEU A 193 2.42 -25.07 -13.63
CA LEU A 193 2.97 -25.44 -14.94
C LEU A 193 2.59 -26.87 -15.35
N THR A 194 2.35 -27.78 -14.39
CA THR A 194 1.92 -29.17 -14.69
C THR A 194 0.51 -29.23 -15.25
N TYR A 195 -0.33 -28.24 -14.98
CA TYR A 195 -1.70 -28.14 -15.51
C TYR A 195 -1.77 -27.55 -16.92
N GLY A 196 -0.69 -26.95 -17.38
CA GLY A 196 -0.61 -26.30 -18.68
C GLY A 196 -1.30 -24.93 -18.76
N PRO A 197 -1.01 -24.16 -19.81
CA PRO A 197 -1.60 -22.82 -20.01
C PRO A 197 -3.12 -22.96 -20.25
N GLY A 198 -3.87 -22.06 -19.59
CA GLY A 198 -5.33 -21.97 -19.75
C GLY A 198 -6.14 -22.84 -18.81
N SER A 199 -5.52 -23.64 -17.92
CA SER A 199 -6.21 -24.41 -16.90
C SER A 199 -7.07 -23.51 -16.00
N ASP A 200 -8.34 -23.90 -15.79
CA ASP A 200 -9.26 -23.16 -14.92
C ASP A 200 -8.77 -23.09 -13.48
N PHE A 201 -8.10 -24.13 -12.99
CA PHE A 201 -7.52 -24.14 -11.65
C PHE A 201 -6.34 -23.16 -11.56
N ALA A 202 -5.44 -23.16 -12.55
CA ALA A 202 -4.31 -22.22 -12.58
C ALA A 202 -4.80 -20.75 -12.62
N LYS A 203 -5.83 -20.46 -13.43
CA LYS A 203 -6.48 -19.13 -13.46
C LYS A 203 -7.06 -18.76 -12.11
N ALA A 204 -7.78 -19.66 -11.46
CA ALA A 204 -8.38 -19.42 -10.15
C ALA A 204 -7.30 -19.10 -9.09
N VAL A 205 -6.20 -19.84 -9.07
CA VAL A 205 -5.07 -19.60 -8.15
C VAL A 205 -4.41 -18.25 -8.43
N LEU A 206 -4.12 -17.94 -9.72
CA LEU A 206 -3.43 -16.72 -10.13
C LEU A 206 -4.28 -15.46 -9.99
N VAL A 207 -5.60 -15.55 -9.94
CA VAL A 207 -6.49 -14.44 -9.60
C VAL A 207 -6.74 -14.41 -8.08
N GLY A 208 -6.88 -15.57 -7.45
CA GLY A 208 -7.21 -15.70 -6.03
C GLY A 208 -6.11 -15.21 -5.09
N ILE A 209 -4.85 -15.55 -5.36
CA ILE A 209 -3.71 -15.15 -4.52
C ILE A 209 -3.56 -13.62 -4.43
N PRO A 210 -3.45 -12.85 -5.54
CA PRO A 210 -3.31 -11.38 -5.45
C PRO A 210 -4.54 -10.71 -4.85
N ALA A 211 -5.73 -11.22 -5.11
CA ALA A 211 -6.94 -10.72 -4.47
C ALA A 211 -6.92 -10.95 -2.96
N ALA A 212 -6.55 -12.16 -2.52
CA ALA A 212 -6.43 -12.49 -1.11
C ALA A 212 -5.33 -11.67 -0.40
N ALA A 213 -4.22 -11.37 -1.09
CA ALA A 213 -3.17 -10.50 -0.56
C ALA A 213 -3.71 -9.08 -0.34
N SER A 214 -4.35 -8.49 -1.36
CA SER A 214 -4.87 -7.13 -1.28
C SER A 214 -5.98 -6.99 -0.24
N VAL A 215 -6.94 -7.91 -0.23
CA VAL A 215 -8.04 -7.93 0.75
C VAL A 215 -7.52 -8.24 2.17
N GLY A 216 -6.58 -9.19 2.31
CA GLY A 216 -5.95 -9.52 3.59
C GLY A 216 -5.25 -8.33 4.23
N GLY A 217 -4.59 -7.52 3.41
CA GLY A 217 -3.95 -6.28 3.88
C GLY A 217 -4.88 -5.30 4.58
N MET A 218 -6.20 -5.36 4.38
CA MET A 218 -7.18 -4.57 5.13
C MET A 218 -7.18 -4.89 6.64
N GLY A 219 -6.79 -6.13 6.99
CA GLY A 219 -7.00 -6.70 8.32
C GLY A 219 -6.20 -6.05 9.44
N THR A 220 -5.09 -5.36 9.15
CA THR A 220 -4.27 -4.66 10.14
C THR A 220 -3.82 -3.29 9.65
N ILE A 221 -3.41 -2.42 10.56
CA ILE A 221 -2.91 -1.08 10.19
C ILE A 221 -1.66 -1.19 9.30
N ILE A 222 -0.78 -2.16 9.57
CA ILE A 222 0.49 -2.35 8.85
C ILE A 222 0.34 -3.17 7.56
N GLY A 223 -0.77 -3.88 7.38
CA GLY A 223 -0.99 -4.75 6.22
C GLY A 223 -1.15 -4.00 4.90
N SER A 224 -1.62 -2.75 4.95
CA SER A 224 -1.75 -1.91 3.75
C SER A 224 -1.49 -0.44 4.07
N PRO A 225 -0.68 0.29 3.27
CA PRO A 225 -0.39 1.71 3.51
C PRO A 225 -1.63 2.63 3.57
N PRO A 226 -2.71 2.43 2.80
CA PRO A 226 -3.96 3.17 2.98
C PRO A 226 -4.51 3.15 4.41
N ASN A 227 -4.39 2.03 5.10
CA ASN A 227 -4.84 1.89 6.49
C ASN A 227 -4.03 2.81 7.42
N ALA A 228 -2.72 2.85 7.20
CA ALA A 228 -1.80 3.72 7.94
C ALA A 228 -2.11 5.21 7.70
N VAL A 229 -2.36 5.60 6.44
CA VAL A 229 -2.80 6.98 6.10
C VAL A 229 -4.09 7.33 6.84
N ALA A 230 -5.06 6.41 6.84
CA ALA A 230 -6.34 6.62 7.52
C ALA A 230 -6.17 6.77 9.03
N VAL A 231 -5.42 5.87 9.68
CA VAL A 231 -5.18 5.94 11.13
C VAL A 231 -4.44 7.22 11.49
N GLY A 232 -3.41 7.60 10.72
CA GLY A 232 -2.69 8.84 10.96
C GLY A 232 -3.57 10.09 10.82
N ALA A 233 -4.46 10.13 9.84
CA ALA A 233 -5.42 11.23 9.67
C ALA A 233 -6.47 11.26 10.80
N LEU A 234 -6.92 10.10 11.28
CA LEU A 234 -7.83 9.99 12.41
C LEU A 234 -7.16 10.46 13.72
N GLU A 235 -5.89 10.08 13.95
CA GLU A 235 -5.12 10.57 15.10
C GLU A 235 -4.96 12.10 15.08
N GLN A 236 -4.67 12.70 13.91
CA GLN A 236 -4.62 14.16 13.74
C GLN A 236 -5.97 14.84 14.04
N ALA A 237 -7.07 14.15 13.75
CA ALA A 237 -8.43 14.62 14.10
C ALA A 237 -8.84 14.32 15.56
N GLY A 238 -7.92 13.81 16.40
CA GLY A 238 -8.17 13.48 17.81
C GLY A 238 -8.91 12.15 18.02
N VAL A 239 -9.04 11.31 16.99
CA VAL A 239 -9.70 10.01 17.07
C VAL A 239 -8.65 8.91 17.24
N GLU A 240 -8.58 8.33 18.43
CA GLU A 240 -7.64 7.26 18.75
C GLU A 240 -8.12 5.92 18.18
N VAL A 241 -7.34 5.34 17.26
CA VAL A 241 -7.57 4.02 16.67
C VAL A 241 -6.47 3.06 17.10
N THR A 242 -6.78 2.18 18.06
CA THR A 242 -5.84 1.14 18.50
C THR A 242 -5.70 0.05 17.43
N PHE A 243 -4.60 -0.72 17.50
CA PHE A 243 -4.35 -1.84 16.58
C PHE A 243 -5.51 -2.86 16.59
N LEU A 244 -6.03 -3.17 17.78
CA LEU A 244 -7.18 -4.07 17.95
C LEU A 244 -8.46 -3.49 17.35
N LYS A 245 -8.75 -2.19 17.57
CA LYS A 245 -9.92 -1.54 16.96
C LYS A 245 -9.88 -1.62 15.45
N TRP A 246 -8.71 -1.35 14.84
CA TRP A 246 -8.56 -1.52 13.39
C TRP A 246 -8.76 -2.96 12.94
N MET A 247 -8.20 -3.95 13.65
CA MET A 247 -8.40 -5.36 13.33
C MET A 247 -9.88 -5.77 13.39
N LEU A 248 -10.65 -5.27 14.34
CA LEU A 248 -12.10 -5.52 14.41
C LEU A 248 -12.85 -4.92 13.21
N LEU A 249 -12.35 -3.82 12.66
CA LEU A 249 -12.89 -3.21 11.43
C LEU A 249 -12.49 -4.01 10.19
N GLY A 250 -11.21 -4.28 10.03
CA GLY A 250 -10.64 -4.78 8.77
C GLY A 250 -10.63 -6.30 8.64
N ALA A 251 -10.27 -7.04 9.70
CA ALA A 251 -10.05 -8.48 9.57
C ALA A 251 -11.33 -9.30 9.29
N PRO A 252 -12.49 -9.03 9.93
CA PRO A 252 -13.72 -9.73 9.58
C PRO A 252 -14.18 -9.42 8.15
N LEU A 253 -14.05 -8.16 7.71
CA LEU A 253 -14.36 -7.77 6.35
C LEU A 253 -13.44 -8.47 5.34
N ALA A 254 -12.14 -8.51 5.62
CA ALA A 254 -11.15 -9.21 4.80
C ALA A 254 -11.49 -10.71 4.68
N LEU A 255 -11.88 -11.34 5.78
CA LEU A 255 -12.29 -12.75 5.79
C LEU A 255 -13.54 -12.99 4.93
N VAL A 256 -14.58 -12.16 5.11
CA VAL A 256 -15.83 -12.27 4.33
C VAL A 256 -15.55 -12.07 2.84
N LEU A 257 -14.75 -11.07 2.47
CA LEU A 257 -14.38 -10.83 1.07
C LEU A 257 -13.54 -11.97 0.50
N CYS A 258 -12.58 -12.50 1.26
CA CYS A 258 -11.74 -13.61 0.84
C CYS A 258 -12.56 -14.90 0.60
N LEU A 259 -13.44 -15.26 1.53
CA LEU A 259 -14.34 -16.42 1.41
C LEU A 259 -15.35 -16.22 0.29
N GLY A 260 -15.95 -15.04 0.19
CA GLY A 260 -16.88 -14.69 -0.87
C GLY A 260 -16.20 -14.79 -2.24
N PHE A 261 -14.96 -14.30 -2.35
CA PHE A 261 -14.22 -14.37 -3.61
C PHE A 261 -13.82 -15.80 -3.97
N TRP A 262 -13.35 -16.60 -3.02
CA TRP A 262 -13.14 -18.04 -3.22
C TRP A 262 -14.39 -18.73 -3.75
N PHE A 263 -15.55 -18.46 -3.16
CA PHE A 263 -16.83 -19.02 -3.62
C PHE A 263 -17.16 -18.60 -5.07
N LEU A 264 -16.97 -17.32 -5.40
CA LEU A 264 -17.19 -16.77 -6.74
C LEU A 264 -16.23 -17.37 -7.78
N LEU A 265 -14.96 -17.60 -7.41
CA LEU A 265 -14.02 -18.33 -8.26
C LEU A 265 -14.48 -19.74 -8.53
N GLY A 266 -15.08 -20.43 -7.54
CA GLY A 266 -15.68 -21.76 -7.69
C GLY A 266 -16.89 -21.81 -8.64
N LEU A 267 -17.63 -20.71 -8.74
CA LEU A 267 -18.73 -20.57 -9.71
C LEU A 267 -18.21 -20.27 -11.13
N ARG A 268 -17.10 -19.55 -11.24
CA ARG A 268 -16.55 -19.08 -12.52
C ARG A 268 -15.65 -20.10 -13.20
N TYR A 269 -14.83 -20.82 -12.43
CA TYR A 269 -13.85 -21.76 -12.94
C TYR A 269 -14.23 -23.20 -12.59
N ARG A 270 -14.17 -24.07 -13.57
CA ARG A 270 -14.51 -25.50 -13.41
C ARG A 270 -13.24 -26.32 -13.21
N TRP A 271 -12.66 -26.27 -12.01
CA TRP A 271 -11.56 -27.19 -11.67
C TRP A 271 -12.08 -28.59 -11.35
N GLY A 272 -11.31 -29.61 -11.73
CA GLY A 272 -11.65 -31.02 -11.48
C GLY A 272 -11.80 -31.35 -9.99
N LYS A 273 -12.28 -32.57 -9.72
CA LYS A 273 -12.38 -33.09 -8.34
C LYS A 273 -11.20 -33.99 -7.97
N ASP A 274 -10.31 -34.28 -8.93
CA ASP A 274 -9.19 -35.18 -8.71
C ASP A 274 -8.21 -34.56 -7.70
N PRO A 275 -7.71 -35.38 -6.75
CA PRO A 275 -6.79 -34.92 -5.74
C PRO A 275 -5.53 -34.32 -6.37
N ILE A 276 -5.10 -33.19 -5.84
CA ILE A 276 -3.89 -32.48 -6.26
C ILE A 276 -2.73 -32.94 -5.38
N GLU A 277 -1.64 -33.35 -6.00
CA GLU A 277 -0.37 -33.58 -5.31
C GLU A 277 0.51 -32.33 -5.47
N ILE A 278 0.58 -31.53 -4.42
CA ILE A 278 1.53 -30.42 -4.36
C ILE A 278 2.81 -30.98 -3.74
N GLU A 279 3.75 -31.37 -4.57
CA GLU A 279 5.12 -31.62 -4.12
C GLU A 279 5.78 -30.29 -3.81
N LEU A 280 5.80 -29.93 -2.54
CA LEU A 280 6.59 -28.79 -2.06
C LEU A 280 8.04 -29.26 -1.98
N GLU A 281 8.86 -28.88 -2.96
CA GLU A 281 10.28 -29.16 -2.89
C GLU A 281 10.86 -28.69 -1.54
N PRO A 282 11.67 -29.53 -0.85
CA PRO A 282 12.41 -29.08 0.30
C PRO A 282 13.33 -27.95 -0.16
N SER A 283 13.06 -26.71 0.26
CA SER A 283 13.98 -25.62 -0.08
C SER A 283 15.31 -25.88 0.59
N GLU A 284 16.31 -26.27 -0.20
CA GLU A 284 17.71 -26.41 0.23
C GLU A 284 18.23 -25.12 0.88
N ASP A 285 17.68 -23.98 0.52
CA ASP A 285 17.97 -22.66 1.11
C ASP A 285 17.65 -22.51 2.61
N ILE A 286 16.85 -23.41 3.22
CA ILE A 286 16.52 -23.33 4.66
C ILE A 286 17.60 -23.98 5.51
N VAL A 287 18.38 -24.90 4.96
CA VAL A 287 19.37 -25.71 5.70
C VAL A 287 20.55 -24.87 6.24
N GLY A 288 20.82 -23.69 5.66
CA GLY A 288 21.93 -22.81 6.07
C GLY A 288 21.58 -21.69 7.06
N ARG A 289 20.28 -21.51 7.41
CA ARG A 289 19.85 -20.40 8.26
C ARG A 289 19.89 -20.77 9.76
N SER A 290 20.46 -19.88 10.57
CA SER A 290 20.62 -20.10 12.00
C SER A 290 19.28 -20.33 12.69
N GLY A 291 19.10 -21.48 13.32
CA GLY A 291 17.93 -21.76 14.17
C GLY A 291 17.76 -20.77 15.33
N ARG A 292 18.85 -20.03 15.66
CA ARG A 292 18.84 -18.92 16.60
C ARG A 292 18.05 -17.74 16.03
N ASP A 293 18.36 -17.29 14.82
CA ASP A 293 17.73 -16.12 14.21
C ASP A 293 16.23 -16.33 14.03
N ARG A 294 15.86 -17.54 13.59
CA ARG A 294 14.46 -17.93 13.48
C ARG A 294 13.72 -17.85 14.82
N ARG A 295 14.29 -18.37 15.91
CA ARG A 295 13.67 -18.26 17.24
C ARG A 295 13.53 -16.82 17.69
N ILE A 296 14.54 -15.98 17.44
CA ILE A 296 14.48 -14.54 17.73
C ILE A 296 13.31 -13.90 16.98
N VAL A 297 13.15 -14.17 15.68
CA VAL A 297 12.05 -13.59 14.88
C VAL A 297 10.69 -14.07 15.40
N ILE A 298 10.52 -15.36 15.68
CA ILE A 298 9.27 -15.90 16.25
C ILE A 298 8.90 -15.18 17.54
N TRP A 299 9.84 -15.11 18.50
CA TRP A 299 9.59 -14.46 19.79
C TRP A 299 9.35 -12.95 19.64
N THR A 300 10.14 -12.27 18.83
CA THR A 300 9.96 -10.83 18.57
C THR A 300 8.58 -10.56 17.96
N THR A 301 8.18 -11.35 16.96
CA THR A 301 6.86 -11.22 16.33
C THR A 301 5.75 -11.51 17.34
N ALA A 302 5.83 -12.60 18.09
CA ALA A 302 4.82 -12.96 19.08
C ALA A 302 4.67 -11.87 20.17
N VAL A 303 5.76 -11.40 20.74
CA VAL A 303 5.75 -10.34 21.76
C VAL A 303 5.19 -9.04 21.20
N THR A 304 5.64 -8.62 20.02
CA THR A 304 5.16 -7.39 19.39
C THR A 304 3.65 -7.45 19.11
N MET A 305 3.18 -8.58 18.56
CA MET A 305 1.74 -8.77 18.28
C MET A 305 0.90 -8.76 19.55
N VAL A 306 1.35 -9.44 20.61
CA VAL A 306 0.65 -9.41 21.91
C VAL A 306 0.58 -7.99 22.45
N LEU A 307 1.69 -7.26 22.46
CA LEU A 307 1.72 -5.87 22.92
C LEU A 307 0.84 -4.95 22.07
N TRP A 308 0.81 -5.09 20.75
CA TRP A 308 -0.10 -4.31 19.90
C TRP A 308 -1.58 -4.61 20.19
N LEU A 309 -1.93 -5.89 20.34
CA LEU A 309 -3.30 -6.31 20.63
C LEU A 309 -3.78 -5.90 22.03
N THR A 310 -2.87 -5.81 22.99
CA THR A 310 -3.18 -5.45 24.37
C THR A 310 -2.87 -3.97 24.70
N SER A 311 -2.63 -3.14 23.71
CA SER A 311 -2.23 -1.73 23.91
C SER A 311 -3.20 -0.93 24.77
N SER A 312 -4.50 -1.24 24.69
CA SER A 312 -5.53 -0.65 25.56
C SER A 312 -5.43 -1.08 27.03
N MET A 313 -4.74 -2.19 27.35
CA MET A 313 -4.61 -2.70 28.74
C MET A 313 -3.41 -2.12 29.47
N HIS A 314 -2.30 -1.89 28.75
CA HIS A 314 -1.05 -1.39 29.35
C HIS A 314 -0.77 0.08 29.02
N SER A 315 -1.63 0.74 28.24
CA SER A 315 -1.52 2.16 27.88
C SER A 315 -0.21 2.58 27.19
N VAL A 316 0.57 1.62 26.67
CA VAL A 316 1.77 1.91 25.88
C VAL A 316 1.34 2.18 24.44
N PRO A 317 1.70 3.33 23.85
CA PRO A 317 1.34 3.65 22.47
C PRO A 317 1.85 2.62 21.48
N VAL A 318 1.06 2.33 20.45
CA VAL A 318 1.39 1.31 19.42
C VAL A 318 2.72 1.62 18.72
N ALA A 319 3.00 2.90 18.51
CA ALA A 319 4.28 3.38 17.98
C ALA A 319 5.47 3.01 18.88
N THR A 320 5.32 3.16 20.20
CA THR A 320 6.37 2.79 21.17
C THR A 320 6.61 1.28 21.16
N VAL A 321 5.56 0.46 21.11
CA VAL A 321 5.69 -0.99 20.96
C VAL A 321 6.46 -1.36 19.69
N SER A 322 6.31 -0.58 18.62
CA SER A 322 7.03 -0.81 17.35
C SER A 322 8.54 -0.65 17.45
N ALA A 323 9.04 -0.02 18.51
CA ALA A 323 10.48 -0.01 18.80
C ALA A 323 11.02 -1.40 19.19
N VAL A 324 10.17 -2.30 19.68
CA VAL A 324 10.59 -3.66 20.06
C VAL A 324 11.15 -4.43 18.85
N PRO A 325 10.43 -4.62 17.73
CA PRO A 325 11.00 -5.33 16.58
C PRO A 325 12.20 -4.59 15.98
N VAL A 326 12.19 -3.26 15.92
CA VAL A 326 13.31 -2.48 15.40
C VAL A 326 14.57 -2.74 16.23
N ALA A 327 14.50 -2.60 17.56
CA ALA A 327 15.63 -2.80 18.45
C ALA A 327 16.09 -4.26 18.51
N MET A 328 15.18 -5.20 18.72
CA MET A 328 15.52 -6.61 18.90
C MET A 328 16.16 -7.20 17.64
N LEU A 329 15.60 -6.94 16.46
CA LEU A 329 16.09 -7.51 15.21
C LEU A 329 17.43 -6.90 14.76
N THR A 330 17.68 -5.63 15.10
CA THR A 330 18.98 -4.99 14.81
C THR A 330 20.06 -5.35 15.81
N VAL A 331 19.79 -5.29 17.11
CA VAL A 331 20.78 -5.60 18.16
C VAL A 331 21.21 -7.08 18.10
N THR A 332 20.29 -7.98 17.78
CA THR A 332 20.61 -9.41 17.63
C THR A 332 21.31 -9.74 16.31
N GLY A 333 21.39 -8.78 15.37
CA GLY A 333 22.03 -8.95 14.06
C GLY A 333 21.19 -9.74 13.05
N VAL A 334 19.93 -10.03 13.35
CA VAL A 334 19.00 -10.68 12.39
C VAL A 334 18.83 -9.79 11.16
N LEU A 335 18.60 -8.49 11.36
CA LEU A 335 18.59 -7.47 10.30
C LEU A 335 19.80 -6.56 10.44
N GLY A 336 20.45 -6.30 9.33
CA GLY A 336 21.62 -5.43 9.25
C GLY A 336 21.38 -4.20 8.37
N ALA A 337 22.44 -3.39 8.19
CA ALA A 337 22.37 -2.15 7.40
C ALA A 337 21.93 -2.35 5.94
N ARG A 338 22.17 -3.52 5.36
CA ARG A 338 21.72 -3.85 4.01
C ARG A 338 20.20 -4.03 3.97
N ASP A 339 19.65 -4.74 4.94
CA ASP A 339 18.22 -5.00 5.04
C ASP A 339 17.47 -3.67 5.28
N MET A 340 18.00 -2.81 6.16
CA MET A 340 17.49 -1.46 6.42
C MET A 340 17.35 -0.62 5.16
N ARG A 341 18.31 -0.71 4.23
CA ARG A 341 18.26 0.03 2.96
C ARG A 341 17.20 -0.48 2.00
N LEU A 342 16.77 -1.72 2.15
CA LEU A 342 15.77 -2.37 1.28
C LEU A 342 14.34 -2.21 1.78
N LEU A 343 14.13 -1.58 2.94
CA LEU A 343 12.79 -1.26 3.42
C LEU A 343 12.07 -0.31 2.46
N PRO A 344 10.74 -0.35 2.40
CA PRO A 344 9.94 0.48 1.48
C PRO A 344 9.87 1.94 1.95
N TRP A 345 10.99 2.65 1.89
CA TRP A 345 11.12 4.07 2.26
C TRP A 345 10.24 4.98 1.42
N ASP A 346 10.04 4.64 0.15
CA ASP A 346 9.11 5.31 -0.76
C ASP A 346 7.69 5.36 -0.18
N THR A 347 7.22 4.27 0.40
CA THR A 347 5.91 4.22 1.06
C THR A 347 5.87 5.12 2.30
N ILE A 348 6.92 5.13 3.12
CA ILE A 348 7.03 6.00 4.30
C ILE A 348 6.97 7.48 3.88
N MET A 349 7.75 7.86 2.85
CA MET A 349 7.78 9.24 2.34
C MET A 349 6.42 9.68 1.79
N LEU A 350 5.74 8.79 1.08
CA LEU A 350 4.40 9.06 0.56
C LEU A 350 3.38 9.28 1.68
N VAL A 351 3.39 8.42 2.71
CA VAL A 351 2.48 8.53 3.86
C VAL A 351 2.77 9.82 4.65
N ALA A 352 4.04 10.13 4.93
CA ALA A 352 4.42 11.35 5.63
C ALA A 352 3.94 12.61 4.89
N GLY A 353 4.13 12.66 3.56
CA GLY A 353 3.65 13.77 2.73
C GLY A 353 2.13 13.91 2.73
N GLY A 354 1.40 12.79 2.66
CA GLY A 354 -0.06 12.78 2.75
C GLY A 354 -0.58 13.30 4.10
N LEU A 355 0.07 12.88 5.21
CA LEU A 355 -0.25 13.38 6.56
C LEU A 355 0.07 14.86 6.71
N ALA A 356 1.20 15.34 6.17
CA ALA A 356 1.57 16.74 6.19
C ALA A 356 0.57 17.61 5.40
N LEU A 357 0.10 17.13 4.25
CA LEU A 357 -0.93 17.80 3.46
C LEU A 357 -2.25 17.87 4.24
N GLY A 358 -2.68 16.74 4.82
CA GLY A 358 -3.91 16.69 5.64
C GLY A 358 -3.84 17.67 6.81
N LEU A 359 -2.71 17.71 7.53
CA LEU A 359 -2.47 18.64 8.62
C LEU A 359 -2.59 20.10 8.15
N ALA A 360 -1.97 20.47 7.03
CA ALA A 360 -2.06 21.84 6.51
C ALA A 360 -3.50 22.25 6.16
N ILE A 361 -4.27 21.35 5.57
CA ILE A 361 -5.67 21.63 5.20
C ILE A 361 -6.51 21.95 6.44
N VAL A 362 -6.28 21.23 7.54
CA VAL A 362 -6.99 21.45 8.81
C VAL A 362 -6.47 22.71 9.50
N ASP A 363 -5.15 22.84 9.68
CA ASP A 363 -4.50 23.92 10.40
C ASP A 363 -4.78 25.30 9.78
N GLN A 364 -4.82 25.37 8.45
CA GLN A 364 -5.09 26.61 7.72
C GLN A 364 -6.59 26.93 7.61
N GLY A 365 -7.47 26.09 8.17
CA GLY A 365 -8.93 26.32 8.15
C GLY A 365 -9.54 26.25 6.74
N VAL A 366 -8.82 25.70 5.75
CA VAL A 366 -9.34 25.52 4.38
C VAL A 366 -10.53 24.57 4.39
N ALA A 367 -10.46 23.53 5.22
CA ALA A 367 -11.55 22.59 5.44
C ALA A 367 -12.84 23.29 5.89
N GLU A 368 -12.74 24.09 6.94
CA GLU A 368 -13.89 24.76 7.58
C GLU A 368 -14.56 25.75 6.61
N TYR A 369 -13.77 26.48 5.83
CA TYR A 369 -14.29 27.43 4.86
C TYR A 369 -15.18 26.76 3.80
N TYR A 370 -14.69 25.70 3.14
CA TYR A 370 -15.48 25.03 2.11
C TYR A 370 -16.67 24.25 2.66
N LEU A 371 -16.58 23.76 3.88
CA LEU A 371 -17.71 23.13 4.58
C LEU A 371 -18.85 24.09 4.87
N GLY A 372 -18.54 25.31 5.28
CA GLY A 372 -19.55 26.34 5.54
C GLY A 372 -20.40 26.68 4.29
N GLN A 373 -19.87 26.35 3.10
CA GLN A 373 -20.57 26.56 1.82
C GLN A 373 -21.32 25.32 1.33
N LEU A 374 -20.95 24.12 1.77
CA LEU A 374 -21.61 22.87 1.38
C LEU A 374 -22.73 22.55 2.38
N ASN A 375 -23.96 22.73 1.96
CA ASN A 375 -25.12 22.33 2.77
C ASN A 375 -25.32 20.82 2.70
N LEU A 376 -24.43 20.06 3.42
CA LEU A 376 -24.48 18.60 3.50
C LEU A 376 -25.43 18.12 4.62
N GLY A 377 -26.29 19.01 5.18
CA GLY A 377 -27.11 18.75 6.35
C GLY A 377 -27.98 17.50 6.28
N ASP A 378 -28.45 17.12 5.11
CA ASP A 378 -29.33 15.97 4.90
C ASP A 378 -28.65 14.76 4.24
N ALA A 379 -27.36 14.85 3.88
CA ALA A 379 -26.64 13.73 3.30
C ALA A 379 -26.46 12.60 4.35
N ARG A 380 -27.08 11.46 4.10
CA ARG A 380 -26.92 10.29 4.97
C ARG A 380 -25.46 9.84 4.93
N MET A 381 -24.83 9.66 6.10
CA MET A 381 -23.44 9.24 6.25
C MET A 381 -23.12 8.00 5.39
N ALA A 382 -24.01 7.03 5.34
CA ALA A 382 -23.87 5.85 4.50
C ALA A 382 -23.72 6.19 3.00
N GLY A 383 -24.45 7.23 2.52
CA GLY A 383 -24.33 7.70 1.13
C GLY A 383 -22.95 8.28 0.84
N LEU A 384 -22.40 9.06 1.76
CA LEU A 384 -21.04 9.62 1.63
C LEU A 384 -19.98 8.55 1.69
N MET A 385 -20.07 7.59 2.60
CA MET A 385 -19.17 6.43 2.67
C MET A 385 -19.19 5.62 1.37
N LEU A 386 -20.38 5.37 0.78
CA LEU A 386 -20.51 4.69 -0.50
C LEU A 386 -19.90 5.50 -1.63
N LEU A 387 -20.20 6.80 -1.71
CA LEU A 387 -19.65 7.68 -2.74
C LEU A 387 -18.12 7.68 -2.73
N PHE A 388 -17.52 7.98 -1.58
CA PHE A 388 -16.08 7.99 -1.44
C PHE A 388 -15.47 6.60 -1.62
N GLY A 389 -16.14 5.54 -1.12
CA GLY A 389 -15.73 4.16 -1.34
C GLY A 389 -15.65 3.80 -2.82
N TYR A 390 -16.66 4.13 -3.62
CA TYR A 390 -16.64 3.85 -5.06
C TYR A 390 -15.66 4.73 -5.82
N ILE A 391 -15.56 6.02 -5.48
CA ILE A 391 -14.51 6.88 -6.05
C ILE A 391 -13.13 6.27 -5.77
N THR A 392 -12.91 5.79 -4.55
CA THR A 392 -11.66 5.14 -4.15
C THR A 392 -11.39 3.89 -5.01
N VAL A 393 -12.37 3.01 -5.18
CA VAL A 393 -12.22 1.81 -6.03
C VAL A 393 -11.84 2.17 -7.46
N VAL A 394 -12.51 3.17 -8.04
CA VAL A 394 -12.22 3.61 -9.41
C VAL A 394 -10.81 4.18 -9.52
N LEU A 395 -10.44 5.12 -8.65
CA LEU A 395 -9.13 5.75 -8.67
C LEU A 395 -8.01 4.75 -8.37
N SER A 396 -8.19 3.85 -7.40
CA SER A 396 -7.19 2.82 -7.07
C SER A 396 -6.95 1.81 -8.20
N ASN A 397 -7.88 1.65 -9.15
CA ASN A 397 -7.63 0.86 -10.35
C ASN A 397 -6.79 1.59 -11.41
N ILE A 398 -6.66 2.92 -11.30
CA ILE A 398 -5.91 3.77 -12.24
C ILE A 398 -4.54 4.11 -11.67
N MET A 399 -4.47 4.37 -10.35
CA MET A 399 -3.28 4.78 -9.62
C MET A 399 -3.05 3.89 -8.39
N SER A 400 -1.94 4.06 -7.66
CA SER A 400 -1.68 3.23 -6.48
C SER A 400 -2.71 3.45 -5.36
N ASN A 401 -3.03 2.37 -4.62
CA ASN A 401 -3.96 2.42 -3.47
C ASN A 401 -3.54 3.47 -2.44
N THR A 402 -2.23 3.58 -2.18
CA THR A 402 -1.68 4.53 -1.21
C THR A 402 -1.86 5.97 -1.69
N ALA A 403 -1.55 6.26 -2.96
CA ALA A 403 -1.75 7.58 -3.54
C ALA A 403 -3.23 7.98 -3.51
N THR A 404 -4.14 7.05 -3.86
CA THR A 404 -5.58 7.28 -3.77
C THR A 404 -6.02 7.65 -2.36
N ALA A 405 -5.58 6.91 -1.34
CA ALA A 405 -5.90 7.20 0.05
C ALA A 405 -5.31 8.55 0.50
N SER A 406 -4.06 8.85 0.12
CA SER A 406 -3.39 10.11 0.46
C SER A 406 -4.04 11.34 -0.19
N ILE A 407 -4.80 11.15 -1.28
CA ILE A 407 -5.61 12.19 -1.93
C ILE A 407 -6.98 12.32 -1.25
N LEU A 408 -7.71 11.20 -1.18
CA LEU A 408 -9.12 11.23 -0.80
C LEU A 408 -9.35 11.44 0.69
N ILE A 409 -8.44 10.99 1.56
CA ILE A 409 -8.58 11.15 3.00
C ILE A 409 -8.51 12.63 3.42
N PRO A 410 -7.52 13.43 2.98
CA PRO A 410 -7.53 14.87 3.24
C PRO A 410 -8.77 15.57 2.65
N ILE A 411 -9.20 15.19 1.46
CA ILE A 411 -10.43 15.76 0.85
C ILE A 411 -11.65 15.42 1.70
N ALA A 412 -11.77 14.18 2.19
CA ALA A 412 -12.85 13.77 3.08
C ALA A 412 -12.80 14.52 4.42
N ALA A 413 -11.60 14.76 4.96
CA ALA A 413 -11.42 15.56 6.15
C ALA A 413 -11.91 17.01 5.95
N VAL A 414 -11.62 17.59 4.77
CA VAL A 414 -12.13 18.91 4.35
C VAL A 414 -13.66 18.93 4.27
N LEU A 415 -14.24 17.93 3.62
CA LEU A 415 -15.67 17.96 3.30
C LEU A 415 -16.58 17.51 4.44
N LEU A 416 -16.06 16.91 5.52
CA LEU A 416 -16.87 16.16 6.51
C LEU A 416 -16.39 16.35 7.95
N VAL A 417 -16.02 17.57 8.36
CA VAL A 417 -15.58 17.86 9.75
C VAL A 417 -16.58 17.34 10.76
N GLY A 418 -16.09 16.63 11.78
CA GLY A 418 -16.89 15.97 12.82
C GLY A 418 -17.60 14.68 12.39
N ARG A 419 -17.42 14.25 11.13
CA ARG A 419 -17.98 13.00 10.58
C ARG A 419 -17.02 12.30 9.60
N SER A 420 -15.81 12.82 9.43
CA SER A 420 -14.81 12.31 8.46
C SER A 420 -14.30 10.90 8.80
N GLU A 421 -14.39 10.48 10.06
CA GLU A 421 -13.90 9.19 10.54
C GLU A 421 -14.45 7.99 9.77
N PHE A 422 -15.77 7.96 9.55
CA PHE A 422 -16.42 6.86 8.84
C PHE A 422 -16.03 6.80 7.37
N VAL A 423 -15.93 7.97 6.73
CA VAL A 423 -15.54 8.07 5.32
C VAL A 423 -14.05 7.75 5.15
N THR A 424 -13.19 8.18 6.06
CA THR A 424 -11.77 7.83 6.09
C THR A 424 -11.56 6.32 6.16
N ILE A 425 -12.31 5.62 7.03
CA ILE A 425 -12.29 4.16 7.11
C ILE A 425 -12.79 3.54 5.80
N ALA A 426 -13.87 4.05 5.22
CA ALA A 426 -14.42 3.55 3.97
C ALA A 426 -13.43 3.70 2.81
N ILE A 427 -12.72 4.83 2.71
CA ILE A 427 -11.67 5.06 1.73
C ILE A 427 -10.55 4.02 1.91
N ALA A 428 -10.01 3.87 3.11
CA ALA A 428 -8.88 2.99 3.36
C ALA A 428 -9.18 1.52 3.01
N LEU A 429 -10.33 1.02 3.46
CA LEU A 429 -10.75 -0.36 3.19
C LEU A 429 -11.08 -0.56 1.71
N SER A 430 -11.75 0.40 1.05
CA SER A 430 -12.07 0.32 -0.37
C SER A 430 -10.84 0.39 -1.28
N ALA A 431 -9.78 1.09 -0.88
CA ALA A 431 -8.54 1.20 -1.66
C ALA A 431 -7.90 -0.17 -1.95
N SER A 432 -8.01 -1.11 -1.00
CA SER A 432 -7.45 -2.46 -1.14
C SER A 432 -8.30 -3.39 -2.04
N SER A 433 -9.43 -2.93 -2.56
CA SER A 433 -10.34 -3.72 -3.43
C SER A 433 -10.18 -3.45 -4.93
N ALA A 434 -9.18 -2.65 -5.33
CA ALA A 434 -8.88 -2.32 -6.72
C ALA A 434 -8.11 -3.45 -7.41
N LEU A 435 -8.82 -4.39 -8.02
CA LEU A 435 -8.27 -5.64 -8.56
C LEU A 435 -8.60 -5.86 -10.04
N MET A 436 -9.16 -4.84 -10.74
CA MET A 436 -9.76 -5.03 -12.07
C MET A 436 -8.74 -5.17 -13.21
N LEU A 437 -7.56 -4.56 -13.07
CA LEU A 437 -6.54 -4.57 -14.11
C LEU A 437 -5.25 -5.27 -13.63
N PRO A 438 -4.48 -5.87 -14.52
CA PRO A 438 -3.15 -6.40 -14.18
C PRO A 438 -2.23 -5.35 -13.54
N VAL A 439 -2.38 -4.09 -13.95
CA VAL A 439 -1.54 -2.98 -13.49
C VAL A 439 -2.13 -2.22 -12.30
N SER A 440 -3.36 -2.53 -11.87
CA SER A 440 -4.00 -1.83 -10.72
C SER A 440 -3.19 -1.97 -9.44
N THR A 441 -2.60 -3.14 -9.22
CA THR A 441 -1.79 -3.41 -8.03
C THR A 441 -0.55 -4.23 -8.37
N PRO A 442 0.58 -4.06 -7.65
CA PRO A 442 1.75 -4.91 -7.81
C PRO A 442 1.44 -6.42 -7.65
N PRO A 443 0.58 -6.87 -6.72
CA PRO A 443 0.10 -8.25 -6.65
C PRO A 443 -0.45 -8.79 -7.97
N ASN A 444 -1.34 -8.04 -8.62
CA ASN A 444 -1.91 -8.44 -9.91
C ASN A 444 -0.84 -8.51 -11.00
N ALA A 445 0.07 -7.53 -11.04
CA ALA A 445 1.16 -7.49 -12.00
C ALA A 445 2.08 -8.72 -11.88
N ILE A 446 2.39 -9.15 -10.66
CA ILE A 446 3.19 -10.37 -10.39
C ILE A 446 2.46 -11.60 -10.91
N ALA A 447 1.18 -11.77 -10.63
CA ALA A 447 0.42 -12.90 -11.12
C ALA A 447 0.33 -12.90 -12.67
N TYR A 448 0.12 -11.73 -13.26
CA TYR A 448 0.09 -11.56 -14.72
C TYR A 448 1.44 -11.86 -15.38
N SER A 449 2.55 -11.49 -14.75
CA SER A 449 3.90 -11.73 -15.27
C SER A 449 4.28 -13.21 -15.36
N SER A 450 3.52 -14.11 -14.72
CA SER A 450 3.69 -15.56 -14.85
C SER A 450 3.44 -16.07 -16.29
N GLY A 451 2.74 -15.29 -17.12
CA GLY A 451 2.37 -15.67 -18.48
C GLY A 451 1.30 -16.75 -18.59
N LEU A 452 0.77 -17.23 -17.46
CA LEU A 452 -0.23 -18.30 -17.41
C LEU A 452 -1.68 -17.81 -17.39
N ILE A 453 -1.87 -16.48 -17.30
CA ILE A 453 -3.19 -15.84 -17.15
C ILE A 453 -3.31 -14.62 -18.08
N GLU A 454 -4.52 -14.42 -18.62
CA GLU A 454 -4.81 -13.26 -19.45
C GLU A 454 -5.35 -12.08 -18.63
N ALA A 455 -5.14 -10.85 -19.13
CA ALA A 455 -5.59 -9.61 -18.47
C ALA A 455 -7.10 -9.57 -18.21
N ARG A 456 -7.90 -10.23 -19.06
CA ARG A 456 -9.36 -10.26 -18.91
C ARG A 456 -9.85 -11.01 -17.67
N GLU A 457 -9.04 -11.96 -17.15
CA GLU A 457 -9.45 -12.77 -16.00
C GLU A 457 -9.50 -11.93 -14.70
N PHE A 458 -8.72 -10.85 -14.60
CA PHE A 458 -8.76 -9.94 -13.46
C PHE A 458 -10.06 -9.11 -13.41
N ARG A 459 -10.67 -8.82 -14.57
CA ARG A 459 -11.84 -7.92 -14.67
C ARG A 459 -13.02 -8.42 -13.87
N TYR A 460 -13.33 -9.71 -13.99
CA TYR A 460 -14.48 -10.29 -13.28
C TYR A 460 -14.32 -10.18 -11.77
N GLY A 461 -13.18 -10.63 -11.24
CA GLY A 461 -12.88 -10.56 -9.82
C GLY A 461 -12.83 -9.12 -9.30
N GLY A 462 -12.18 -8.23 -10.06
CA GLY A 462 -12.04 -6.82 -9.71
C GLY A 462 -13.38 -6.08 -9.68
N LEU A 463 -14.28 -6.33 -10.64
CA LEU A 463 -15.62 -5.74 -10.64
C LEU A 463 -16.46 -6.22 -9.45
N LEU A 464 -16.40 -7.51 -9.13
CA LEU A 464 -17.18 -8.08 -8.02
C LEU A 464 -16.66 -7.58 -6.67
N ILE A 465 -15.36 -7.70 -6.40
CA ILE A 465 -14.75 -7.23 -5.14
C ILE A 465 -14.91 -5.72 -5.02
N GLY A 466 -14.53 -4.95 -6.05
CA GLY A 466 -14.66 -3.49 -6.04
C GLY A 466 -16.10 -3.01 -5.90
N GLY A 467 -17.06 -3.72 -6.50
CA GLY A 467 -18.48 -3.38 -6.38
C GLY A 467 -19.09 -3.70 -5.02
N ILE A 468 -18.66 -4.79 -4.38
CA ILE A 468 -19.23 -5.26 -3.11
C ILE A 468 -18.54 -4.62 -1.91
N THR A 469 -17.24 -4.33 -1.96
CA THR A 469 -16.46 -3.86 -0.81
C THR A 469 -17.02 -2.57 -0.18
N PRO A 470 -17.35 -1.49 -0.93
CA PRO A 470 -17.91 -0.29 -0.29
C PRO A 470 -19.23 -0.57 0.44
N ILE A 471 -20.09 -1.42 -0.12
CA ILE A 471 -21.38 -1.80 0.48
C ILE A 471 -21.14 -2.56 1.79
N LEU A 472 -20.28 -3.60 1.75
CA LEU A 472 -19.96 -4.39 2.93
C LEU A 472 -19.25 -3.55 4.01
N THR A 473 -18.40 -2.61 3.60
CA THR A 473 -17.73 -1.69 4.54
C THR A 473 -18.75 -0.84 5.27
N VAL A 474 -19.70 -0.23 4.56
CA VAL A 474 -20.77 0.58 5.17
C VAL A 474 -21.61 -0.25 6.13
N ALA A 475 -22.05 -1.43 5.68
CA ALA A 475 -22.85 -2.33 6.50
C ALA A 475 -22.10 -2.77 7.77
N TRP A 476 -20.82 -3.11 7.64
CA TRP A 476 -19.99 -3.57 8.75
C TRP A 476 -19.67 -2.46 9.75
N VAL A 477 -19.29 -1.28 9.27
CA VAL A 477 -19.07 -0.11 10.14
C VAL A 477 -20.33 0.25 10.89
N TRP A 478 -21.50 0.17 10.23
CA TRP A 478 -22.78 0.43 10.89
C TRP A 478 -23.11 -0.60 12.00
N VAL A 479 -22.86 -1.89 11.74
CA VAL A 479 -23.00 -2.96 12.75
C VAL A 479 -22.10 -2.71 13.94
N LEU A 480 -20.82 -2.40 13.71
CA LEU A 480 -19.89 -2.11 14.81
C LEU A 480 -20.28 -0.88 15.60
N TRP A 481 -20.75 0.18 14.93
CA TRP A 481 -21.25 1.37 15.60
C TRP A 481 -22.42 1.08 16.54
N THR A 482 -23.33 0.18 16.14
CA THR A 482 -24.48 -0.21 16.96
C THR A 482 -24.10 -1.11 18.13
N ILE A 483 -23.02 -1.91 18.01
CA ILE A 483 -22.55 -2.82 19.07
C ILE A 483 -21.66 -2.12 20.09
N LEU A 484 -20.84 -1.14 19.65
CA LEU A 484 -19.85 -0.47 20.49
C LEU A 484 -20.39 0.81 21.19
N ARG A 485 -21.62 1.19 20.89
CA ARG A 485 -22.38 2.19 21.65
C ARG A 485 -23.02 1.56 22.87
#